data_30bac9ee684d1adf0fabadf2e899fead
#
_entry.id   30bac9ee684d1adf0fabadf2e899fead
#
_cell.length_a   1.000
_cell.length_b   1.000
_cell.length_c   1.000
_cell.angle_alpha   90.00
_cell.angle_beta   90.00
_cell.angle_gamma   90.00
#
_symmetry.space_group_name_H-M   'P 1'
#
loop_
_entity.id
_entity.type
_entity.pdbx_description
1 polymer ?
#
loop_
_entity_poly.entity_id
_entity_poly.type
_entity_poly.pdbx_seq_one_letter_code
_entity_poly.pdbx_strand_id
1 'polypeptide(L)'
;TYSKDSNLLIIEEKSITDFKIKEDCVPCMKKYVLTYHKGSGTTITDEQIRGAWSSPASKATDGKATCDPGSILLNRQSKPAINKMVKSDELRDKKNILVQEIHLDSSLVQIELFDNGQIDGDTVSVYVNNRSTIYRQLLRAQAISFSVPIDQKRPIQEVVMVGENLGTIPPNTALMIVTAGKERYQLYLTADEKKNALVRFIYEKGKK
;
A
#
# COMPACT_ATOMS: atom_id res chain seq x y z
N THR A 1 2.10 -13.16 24.32
CA THR A 1 3.31 -13.86 24.80
C THR A 1 4.08 -14.42 23.62
N TYR A 2 5.38 -14.28 23.60
CA TYR A 2 6.28 -14.86 22.61
C TYR A 2 7.31 -15.75 23.31
N SER A 3 7.51 -16.97 22.82
CA SER A 3 8.57 -17.88 23.24
C SER A 3 9.62 -18.01 22.15
N LYS A 4 10.85 -17.60 22.44
CA LYS A 4 11.95 -17.62 21.49
C LYS A 4 12.41 -19.06 21.17
N ASP A 5 12.33 -19.94 22.15
CA ASP A 5 12.81 -21.33 22.03
C ASP A 5 11.91 -22.19 21.14
N SER A 6 10.61 -21.91 21.12
CA SER A 6 9.62 -22.64 20.31
C SER A 6 9.16 -21.87 19.07
N ASN A 7 9.68 -20.65 18.84
CA ASN A 7 9.20 -19.73 17.78
C ASN A 7 7.67 -19.49 17.83
N LEU A 8 7.08 -19.62 19.00
CA LEU A 8 5.65 -19.56 19.22
C LEU A 8 5.23 -18.16 19.67
N LEU A 9 4.26 -17.59 18.99
CA LEU A 9 3.62 -16.32 19.34
C LEU A 9 2.15 -16.57 19.68
N ILE A 10 1.75 -16.21 20.89
CA ILE A 10 0.36 -16.25 21.33
C ILE A 10 -0.13 -14.84 21.53
N ILE A 11 -1.20 -14.48 20.81
CA ILE A 11 -1.88 -13.19 20.90
C ILE A 11 -3.32 -13.46 21.37
N GLU A 12 -3.75 -12.76 22.39
CA GLU A 12 -5.12 -12.79 22.89
C GLU A 12 -5.72 -11.38 22.85
N GLU A 13 -6.82 -11.22 22.16
CA GLU A 13 -7.61 -9.99 22.19
C GLU A 13 -8.34 -9.90 23.55
N LYS A 14 -8.22 -8.78 24.24
CA LYS A 14 -8.83 -8.59 25.56
C LYS A 14 -10.05 -7.66 25.52
N SER A 15 -10.14 -6.82 24.51
CA SER A 15 -11.26 -5.91 24.32
C SER A 15 -11.36 -5.50 22.85
N ILE A 16 -12.56 -5.16 22.43
CA ILE A 16 -12.85 -4.55 21.14
C ILE A 16 -13.22 -3.10 21.41
N THR A 17 -12.40 -2.16 20.93
CA THR A 17 -12.54 -0.72 21.25
C THR A 17 -13.32 0.05 20.19
N ASP A 18 -13.31 -0.45 18.93
CA ASP A 18 -14.05 0.15 17.83
C ASP A 18 -14.41 -0.95 16.81
N PHE A 19 -15.68 -1.03 16.42
CA PHE A 19 -16.12 -1.98 15.42
C PHE A 19 -17.32 -1.44 14.64
N LYS A 20 -17.37 -1.79 13.34
CA LYS A 20 -18.53 -1.61 12.49
C LYS A 20 -19.02 -2.98 12.07
N ILE A 21 -20.12 -3.43 12.60
CA ILE A 21 -20.75 -4.71 12.24
C ILE A 21 -22.11 -4.49 11.59
N LYS A 22 -22.48 -5.42 10.71
CA LYS A 22 -23.88 -5.54 10.25
C LYS A 22 -24.72 -6.11 11.37
N GLU A 23 -26.00 -5.81 11.38
CA GLU A 23 -26.95 -6.14 12.47
C GLU A 23 -26.96 -7.60 12.94
N ASP A 24 -26.55 -8.54 12.06
CA ASP A 24 -26.54 -9.99 12.36
C ASP A 24 -25.15 -10.55 12.74
N CYS A 25 -24.16 -9.71 12.98
CA CYS A 25 -22.81 -10.15 13.32
C CYS A 25 -22.50 -9.98 14.81
N VAL A 26 -21.86 -10.99 15.40
CA VAL A 26 -21.37 -10.93 16.79
C VAL A 26 -19.88 -10.67 16.79
N PRO A 27 -19.37 -9.69 17.56
CA PRO A 27 -17.96 -9.47 17.67
C PRO A 27 -17.26 -10.64 18.37
N CYS A 28 -16.24 -11.18 17.73
CA CYS A 28 -15.50 -12.33 18.23
C CYS A 28 -14.13 -11.92 18.77
N MET A 29 -13.90 -12.15 20.07
CA MET A 29 -12.56 -12.04 20.66
C MET A 29 -11.71 -13.23 20.23
N LYS A 30 -10.55 -12.98 19.69
CA LYS A 30 -9.71 -14.02 19.08
C LYS A 30 -8.48 -14.31 19.91
N LYS A 31 -8.15 -15.59 19.96
CA LYS A 31 -6.85 -16.09 20.43
C LYS A 31 -6.11 -16.67 19.24
N TYR A 32 -4.94 -16.14 18.96
CA TYR A 32 -4.07 -16.59 17.87
C TYR A 32 -2.93 -17.42 18.46
N VAL A 33 -2.68 -18.57 17.85
CA VAL A 33 -1.53 -19.41 18.13
C VAL A 33 -0.73 -19.53 16.85
N LEU A 34 0.39 -18.85 16.79
CA LEU A 34 1.16 -18.62 15.57
C LEU A 34 2.59 -19.14 15.73
N THR A 35 3.14 -19.74 14.70
CA THR A 35 4.53 -20.19 14.65
C THR A 35 5.29 -19.41 13.59
N TYR A 36 6.46 -18.93 13.95
CA TYR A 36 7.38 -18.29 13.03
C TYR A 36 8.23 -19.33 12.30
N HIS A 37 8.26 -19.23 10.99
CA HIS A 37 9.08 -20.02 10.09
C HIS A 37 10.10 -19.13 9.40
N LYS A 38 11.37 -19.36 9.70
CA LYS A 38 12.46 -18.71 8.99
C LYS A 38 12.61 -19.38 7.63
N GLY A 39 12.58 -18.59 6.54
CA GLY A 39 12.85 -19.12 5.21
C GLY A 39 14.25 -19.67 5.07
N SER A 40 14.41 -20.67 4.21
CA SER A 40 15.70 -21.29 3.90
C SER A 40 16.51 -20.55 2.85
N GLY A 41 15.94 -19.50 2.23
CA GLY A 41 16.55 -18.74 1.16
C GLY A 41 17.18 -17.42 1.60
N THR A 42 17.92 -16.82 0.69
CA THR A 42 18.54 -15.48 0.86
C THR A 42 17.53 -14.33 0.71
N THR A 43 16.30 -14.62 0.34
CA THR A 43 15.24 -13.63 0.12
C THR A 43 14.38 -13.45 1.37
N ILE A 44 14.20 -12.22 1.79
CA ILE A 44 13.36 -11.79 2.93
C ILE A 44 11.91 -12.26 2.80
N THR A 45 11.47 -12.62 1.60
CA THR A 45 10.10 -13.04 1.28
C THR A 45 9.74 -14.44 1.78
N ASP A 46 10.73 -15.25 2.22
CA ASP A 46 10.50 -16.63 2.64
C ASP A 46 10.16 -16.76 4.14
N GLU A 47 10.20 -15.65 4.87
CA GLU A 47 9.81 -15.66 6.27
C GLU A 47 8.30 -15.60 6.42
N GLN A 48 7.75 -16.52 7.19
CA GLN A 48 6.32 -16.67 7.39
C GLN A 48 5.94 -16.82 8.85
N ILE A 49 4.79 -16.31 9.22
CA ILE A 49 4.10 -16.65 10.47
C ILE A 49 2.83 -17.38 10.08
N ARG A 50 2.71 -18.61 10.53
CA ARG A 50 1.55 -19.47 10.27
C ARG A 50 0.89 -19.89 11.56
N GLY A 51 -0.40 -20.08 11.51
CA GLY A 51 -1.12 -20.63 12.67
C GLY A 51 -2.62 -20.58 12.51
N ALA A 52 -3.27 -20.75 13.63
CA ALA A 52 -4.72 -20.71 13.71
C ALA A 52 -5.17 -19.68 14.73
N TRP A 53 -6.40 -19.21 14.57
CA TRP A 53 -7.11 -18.48 15.59
C TRP A 53 -8.37 -19.24 16.01
N SER A 54 -8.71 -19.09 17.26
CA SER A 54 -9.96 -19.54 17.84
C SER A 54 -10.58 -18.41 18.63
N SER A 55 -11.88 -18.45 18.80
CA SER A 55 -12.58 -17.56 19.73
C SER A 55 -13.18 -18.42 20.82
N PRO A 56 -12.95 -18.14 22.12
CA PRO A 56 -13.80 -18.71 23.15
C PRO A 56 -15.23 -18.28 22.80
N ALA A 57 -16.13 -19.23 22.69
CA ALA A 57 -17.52 -18.99 22.34
C ALA A 57 -18.04 -17.83 23.19
N SER A 58 -18.29 -16.68 22.57
CA SER A 58 -19.15 -15.69 23.20
C SER A 58 -20.49 -16.41 23.28
N LYS A 59 -20.94 -16.78 24.48
CA LYS A 59 -22.30 -17.22 24.68
C LYS A 59 -23.18 -16.02 24.35
N ALA A 60 -23.62 -15.98 23.10
CA ALA A 60 -24.80 -15.19 22.79
C ALA A 60 -25.89 -15.72 23.71
N THR A 61 -26.60 -14.83 24.34
CA THR A 61 -27.69 -15.13 25.28
C THR A 61 -28.80 -15.97 24.67
N ASP A 62 -28.76 -16.19 23.33
CA ASP A 62 -29.71 -16.96 22.52
C ASP A 62 -29.11 -18.24 21.86
N GLY A 63 -27.87 -18.58 22.16
CA GLY A 63 -27.28 -19.87 21.79
C GLY A 63 -26.91 -20.05 20.30
N LYS A 64 -26.95 -19.01 19.47
CA LYS A 64 -26.84 -19.14 18.00
C LYS A 64 -25.58 -18.59 17.35
N ALA A 65 -24.73 -17.86 18.02
CA ALA A 65 -23.54 -17.30 17.38
C ALA A 65 -22.27 -18.02 17.86
N THR A 66 -21.71 -18.84 17.02
CA THR A 66 -20.35 -19.39 17.17
C THR A 66 -19.39 -18.65 16.25
N CYS A 67 -18.24 -18.30 16.79
CA CYS A 67 -17.15 -17.77 15.98
C CYS A 67 -16.30 -18.92 15.47
N ASP A 68 -16.46 -19.26 14.20
CA ASP A 68 -15.71 -20.37 13.59
C ASP A 68 -14.20 -20.08 13.63
N PRO A 69 -13.40 -21.09 14.00
CA PRO A 69 -11.95 -20.97 13.99
C PRO A 69 -11.43 -20.79 12.55
N GLY A 70 -10.27 -20.16 12.41
CA GLY A 70 -9.66 -19.94 11.11
C GLY A 70 -8.15 -20.11 11.13
N SER A 71 -7.57 -20.16 9.95
CA SER A 71 -6.12 -20.16 9.76
C SER A 71 -5.61 -18.78 9.38
N ILE A 72 -4.35 -18.52 9.70
CA ILE A 72 -3.67 -17.29 9.32
C ILE A 72 -2.32 -17.64 8.71
N LEU A 73 -1.99 -16.93 7.64
CA LEU A 73 -0.69 -16.97 6.99
C LEU A 73 -0.24 -15.53 6.75
N LEU A 74 0.79 -15.12 7.44
CA LEU A 74 1.45 -13.84 7.25
C LEU A 74 2.80 -14.09 6.57
N ASN A 75 2.99 -13.53 5.42
CA ASN A 75 4.29 -13.50 4.75
C ASN A 75 5.00 -12.21 5.16
N ARG A 76 6.30 -12.31 5.47
CA ARG A 76 7.09 -11.10 5.60
C ARG A 76 7.12 -10.42 4.24
N GLN A 77 6.45 -9.30 4.13
CA GLN A 77 6.71 -8.40 3.03
C GLN A 77 8.10 -7.79 3.26
N SER A 78 8.93 -7.73 2.22
CA SER A 78 10.05 -6.80 2.21
C SER A 78 9.50 -5.49 2.72
N LYS A 79 9.98 -5.01 3.85
CA LYS A 79 9.40 -3.88 4.59
C LYS A 79 8.76 -2.91 3.58
N PRO A 80 7.45 -2.62 3.65
CA PRO A 80 7.06 -1.28 3.29
C PRO A 80 7.94 -0.45 4.21
N ALA A 81 8.78 0.39 3.64
CA ALA A 81 9.63 1.26 4.44
C ALA A 81 8.70 1.84 5.49
N ILE A 82 8.94 1.45 6.76
CA ILE A 82 8.27 2.07 7.88
C ILE A 82 8.21 3.53 7.48
N ASN A 83 7.03 4.16 7.56
CA ASN A 83 6.84 5.59 7.44
C ASN A 83 7.78 6.30 8.46
N LYS A 84 9.07 6.11 8.28
CA LYS A 84 10.03 7.09 8.65
C LYS A 84 9.55 8.26 7.81
N MET A 85 9.07 9.30 8.44
CA MET A 85 9.10 10.62 7.82
C MET A 85 10.56 10.76 7.35
N VAL A 86 10.82 10.21 6.17
CA VAL A 86 12.03 10.52 5.43
C VAL A 86 11.79 12.00 5.20
N LYS A 87 12.51 12.79 5.98
CA LYS A 87 12.57 14.21 5.74
C LYS A 87 12.74 14.32 4.25
N SER A 88 11.85 15.02 3.62
CA SER A 88 11.69 15.27 2.21
C SER A 88 12.94 15.87 1.52
N ASP A 89 14.13 15.48 1.94
CA ASP A 89 15.38 16.04 1.42
C ASP A 89 15.52 15.67 -0.07
N GLU A 90 15.13 14.44 -0.45
CA GLU A 90 15.12 14.00 -1.85
C GLU A 90 14.07 14.74 -2.71
N LEU A 91 12.95 15.17 -2.12
CA LEU A 91 11.96 16.01 -2.79
C LEU A 91 12.39 17.48 -2.89
N ARG A 92 13.23 17.95 -1.94
CA ARG A 92 13.64 19.36 -1.87
C ARG A 92 14.70 19.71 -2.90
N ASP A 93 15.55 18.77 -3.26
CA ASP A 93 16.68 19.02 -4.16
C ASP A 93 16.28 18.93 -5.64
N LYS A 94 15.12 18.34 -5.95
CA LYS A 94 14.62 18.19 -7.32
C LYS A 94 13.37 19.01 -7.56
N LYS A 95 13.24 19.59 -8.75
CA LYS A 95 12.08 20.38 -9.14
C LYS A 95 10.92 19.45 -9.54
N ASN A 96 9.75 19.60 -8.92
CA ASN A 96 8.55 18.90 -9.33
C ASN A 96 7.97 19.53 -10.60
N ILE A 97 7.91 18.79 -11.69
CA ILE A 97 7.35 19.21 -12.96
C ILE A 97 5.95 18.64 -13.08
N LEU A 98 4.96 19.51 -13.20
CA LEU A 98 3.57 19.12 -13.44
C LEU A 98 3.46 18.52 -14.85
N VAL A 99 3.18 17.21 -14.92
CA VAL A 99 2.96 16.47 -16.16
C VAL A 99 1.53 16.64 -16.61
N GLN A 100 0.59 16.45 -15.67
CA GLN A 100 -0.84 16.60 -15.97
C GLN A 100 -1.64 16.92 -14.71
N GLU A 101 -2.72 17.68 -14.92
CA GLU A 101 -3.80 17.90 -13.96
C GLU A 101 -5.04 17.14 -14.45
N ILE A 102 -5.64 16.35 -13.57
CA ILE A 102 -6.79 15.50 -13.88
C ILE A 102 -7.93 15.88 -12.95
N HIS A 103 -9.00 16.36 -13.54
CA HIS A 103 -10.24 16.69 -12.86
C HIS A 103 -11.17 15.48 -12.89
N LEU A 104 -11.70 15.06 -11.77
CA LEU A 104 -12.47 13.82 -11.66
C LEU A 104 -13.60 13.90 -10.61
N ASP A 105 -14.63 13.09 -10.80
CA ASP A 105 -15.77 12.91 -9.89
C ASP A 105 -15.79 11.50 -9.30
N SER A 106 -14.68 11.07 -8.75
CA SER A 106 -14.54 9.78 -8.09
C SER A 106 -13.87 9.98 -6.74
N SER A 107 -14.36 9.32 -5.71
CA SER A 107 -13.78 9.39 -4.37
C SER A 107 -12.51 8.57 -4.19
N LEU A 108 -12.14 7.78 -5.18
CA LEU A 108 -10.96 6.93 -5.17
C LEU A 108 -10.27 6.95 -6.53
N VAL A 109 -8.98 7.20 -6.51
CA VAL A 109 -8.10 7.12 -7.67
C VAL A 109 -7.22 5.89 -7.51
N GLN A 110 -7.32 4.95 -8.45
CA GLN A 110 -6.43 3.80 -8.53
C GLN A 110 -5.27 4.12 -9.48
N ILE A 111 -4.07 3.83 -9.06
CA ILE A 111 -2.84 4.13 -9.80
C ILE A 111 -2.03 2.85 -9.95
N GLU A 112 -1.58 2.61 -11.17
CA GLU A 112 -0.69 1.52 -11.53
C GLU A 112 0.53 2.10 -12.25
N LEU A 113 1.73 1.77 -11.79
CA LEU A 113 2.98 2.18 -12.39
C LEU A 113 3.68 0.96 -13.00
N PHE A 114 4.14 1.14 -14.22
CA PHE A 114 4.89 0.14 -14.98
C PHE A 114 6.19 0.76 -15.49
N ASP A 115 7.14 -0.09 -15.85
CA ASP A 115 8.25 0.35 -16.70
C ASP A 115 7.71 0.76 -18.06
N ASN A 116 8.23 1.87 -18.61
CA ASN A 116 7.77 2.44 -19.87
C ASN A 116 8.72 2.08 -21.02
N GLY A 117 8.81 0.83 -21.37
CA GLY A 117 9.60 0.41 -22.52
C GLY A 117 10.52 -0.77 -22.21
N GLN A 118 11.81 -0.58 -22.36
CA GLN A 118 12.79 -1.61 -22.04
C GLN A 118 13.05 -1.61 -20.53
N ILE A 119 12.86 -2.76 -19.90
CA ILE A 119 13.16 -2.93 -18.46
C ILE A 119 14.68 -2.78 -18.29
N ASP A 120 15.10 -1.66 -17.76
CA ASP A 120 16.50 -1.24 -17.68
C ASP A 120 17.01 -0.99 -16.25
N GLY A 121 16.16 -1.33 -15.26
CA GLY A 121 16.50 -1.23 -13.85
C GLY A 121 16.08 0.08 -13.19
N ASP A 122 15.12 0.79 -13.78
CA ASP A 122 14.53 1.99 -13.21
C ASP A 122 13.92 1.72 -11.82
N THR A 123 14.33 2.50 -10.84
CA THR A 123 13.85 2.44 -9.47
C THR A 123 13.22 3.77 -9.09
N VAL A 124 12.02 3.72 -8.52
CA VAL A 124 11.24 4.92 -8.19
C VAL A 124 10.77 4.93 -6.75
N SER A 125 10.60 6.14 -6.23
CA SER A 125 9.79 6.42 -5.05
C SER A 125 8.57 7.24 -5.43
N VAL A 126 7.45 7.03 -4.73
CA VAL A 126 6.21 7.79 -4.95
C VAL A 126 5.77 8.44 -3.66
N TYR A 127 5.45 9.71 -3.76
CA TYR A 127 4.94 10.53 -2.66
C TYR A 127 3.54 11.02 -2.99
N VAL A 128 2.63 10.87 -2.05
CA VAL A 128 1.28 11.44 -2.12
C VAL A 128 1.18 12.57 -1.11
N ASN A 129 0.97 13.80 -1.56
CA ASN A 129 0.95 15.00 -0.72
C ASN A 129 2.19 15.08 0.21
N ASN A 130 3.37 14.90 -0.34
CA ASN A 130 4.66 14.87 0.36
C ASN A 130 4.83 13.74 1.39
N ARG A 131 3.95 12.73 1.40
CA ARG A 131 4.08 11.53 2.22
C ARG A 131 4.54 10.37 1.37
N SER A 132 5.62 9.69 1.80
CA SER A 132 6.11 8.51 1.11
C SER A 132 5.05 7.40 1.11
N THR A 133 4.66 6.99 -0.07
CA THR A 133 3.68 5.90 -0.31
C THR A 133 4.39 4.66 -0.84
N ILE A 134 5.33 4.85 -1.74
CA ILE A 134 6.19 3.81 -2.30
C ILE A 134 7.63 4.28 -2.13
N TYR A 135 8.51 3.41 -1.69
CA TYR A 135 9.89 3.74 -1.47
C TYR A 135 10.82 2.77 -2.18
N ARG A 136 11.66 3.31 -3.08
CA ARG A 136 12.73 2.62 -3.81
C ARG A 136 12.28 1.30 -4.42
N GLN A 137 11.23 1.32 -5.23
CA GLN A 137 10.72 0.13 -5.89
C GLN A 137 11.17 0.07 -7.35
N LEU A 138 11.65 -1.10 -7.76
CA LEU A 138 12.05 -1.37 -9.14
C LEU A 138 10.81 -1.44 -10.03
N LEU A 139 10.78 -0.64 -11.10
CA LEU A 139 9.77 -0.73 -12.15
C LEU A 139 9.94 -2.04 -12.94
N ARG A 140 8.81 -2.62 -13.32
CA ARG A 140 8.75 -3.88 -14.07
C ARG A 140 7.55 -3.88 -15.00
N ALA A 141 7.40 -4.96 -15.79
CA ALA A 141 6.17 -5.24 -16.53
C ALA A 141 4.96 -5.50 -15.60
N GLN A 142 5.21 -5.91 -14.35
CA GLN A 142 4.18 -6.03 -13.33
C GLN A 142 3.96 -4.68 -12.64
N ALA A 143 2.69 -4.28 -12.53
CA ALA A 143 2.32 -3.01 -11.92
C ALA A 143 2.72 -2.88 -10.45
N ILE A 144 3.18 -1.70 -10.08
CA ILE A 144 3.16 -1.21 -8.71
C ILE A 144 1.83 -0.49 -8.52
N SER A 145 0.93 -1.05 -7.69
CA SER A 145 -0.43 -0.55 -7.56
C SER A 145 -0.67 0.08 -6.19
N PHE A 146 -1.36 1.21 -6.17
CA PHE A 146 -1.81 1.88 -4.95
C PHE A 146 -3.05 2.74 -5.23
N SER A 147 -3.71 3.20 -4.16
CA SER A 147 -4.93 4.01 -4.26
C SER A 147 -4.79 5.31 -3.50
N VAL A 148 -5.38 6.37 -4.04
CA VAL A 148 -5.40 7.72 -3.45
C VAL A 148 -6.85 8.12 -3.21
N PRO A 149 -7.29 8.25 -1.95
CA PRO A 149 -8.61 8.78 -1.64
C PRO A 149 -8.65 10.28 -1.86
N ILE A 150 -9.73 10.75 -2.48
CA ILE A 150 -9.98 12.16 -2.76
C ILE A 150 -11.44 12.49 -2.49
N ASP A 151 -11.73 13.63 -1.92
CA ASP A 151 -13.08 14.06 -1.58
C ASP A 151 -13.19 15.60 -1.48
N GLN A 152 -14.38 16.12 -1.21
CA GLN A 152 -14.61 17.55 -1.06
C GLN A 152 -13.80 18.20 0.08
N LYS A 153 -13.42 17.44 1.11
CA LYS A 153 -12.63 17.94 2.24
C LYS A 153 -11.14 18.02 1.89
N ARG A 154 -10.73 17.17 0.96
CA ARG A 154 -9.37 17.10 0.42
C ARG A 154 -9.44 17.03 -1.10
N PRO A 155 -9.83 18.13 -1.74
CA PRO A 155 -10.17 18.13 -3.17
C PRO A 155 -8.94 18.06 -4.07
N ILE A 156 -7.75 18.28 -3.56
CA ILE A 156 -6.51 18.24 -4.33
C ILE A 156 -5.60 17.16 -3.75
N GLN A 157 -5.12 16.28 -4.63
CA GLN A 157 -4.12 15.28 -4.29
C GLN A 157 -2.97 15.37 -5.29
N GLU A 158 -1.76 15.44 -4.79
CA GLU A 158 -0.54 15.48 -5.60
C GLU A 158 0.22 14.16 -5.47
N VAL A 159 0.55 13.57 -6.60
CA VAL A 159 1.36 12.37 -6.71
C VAL A 159 2.67 12.73 -7.40
N VAL A 160 3.78 12.58 -6.69
CA VAL A 160 5.12 12.85 -7.19
C VAL A 160 5.88 11.55 -7.35
N MET A 161 6.35 11.27 -8.56
CA MET A 161 7.29 10.20 -8.84
C MET A 161 8.72 10.76 -8.85
N VAL A 162 9.57 10.16 -8.03
CA VAL A 162 11.00 10.46 -7.92
C VAL A 162 11.79 9.32 -8.53
N GLY A 163 12.67 9.60 -9.49
CA GLY A 163 13.66 8.64 -9.97
C GLY A 163 14.77 8.50 -8.93
N GLU A 164 14.98 7.29 -8.43
CA GLU A 164 16.01 6.96 -7.44
C GLU A 164 17.36 6.62 -8.10
N ASN A 165 17.31 6.23 -9.35
CA ASN A 165 18.44 5.98 -10.23
C ASN A 165 18.07 6.40 -11.66
N LEU A 166 18.97 6.24 -12.61
CA LEU A 166 18.72 6.54 -14.01
C LEU A 166 18.58 5.29 -14.89
N GLY A 167 18.47 4.11 -14.25
CA GLY A 167 18.50 2.86 -14.98
C GLY A 167 19.82 2.68 -15.78
N THR A 168 19.78 1.84 -16.79
CA THR A 168 20.87 1.75 -17.77
C THR A 168 20.64 2.65 -18.99
N ILE A 169 19.44 3.17 -19.17
CA ILE A 169 18.99 4.04 -20.26
C ILE A 169 18.31 5.30 -19.71
N PRO A 170 19.07 6.35 -19.34
CA PRO A 170 18.49 7.59 -18.84
C PRO A 170 17.54 8.28 -19.85
N PRO A 171 16.53 9.01 -19.35
CA PRO A 171 16.11 9.23 -17.98
C PRO A 171 15.26 8.08 -17.43
N ASN A 172 15.03 8.05 -16.10
CA ASN A 172 14.06 7.14 -15.48
C ASN A 172 12.64 7.43 -16.00
N THR A 173 11.99 6.43 -16.56
CA THR A 173 10.67 6.57 -17.20
C THR A 173 9.66 5.56 -16.65
N ALA A 174 8.42 6.01 -16.50
CA ALA A 174 7.32 5.15 -16.08
C ALA A 174 6.05 5.40 -16.89
N LEU A 175 5.30 4.35 -17.14
CA LEU A 175 3.92 4.42 -17.57
C LEU A 175 3.02 4.41 -16.33
N MET A 176 2.25 5.47 -16.13
CA MET A 176 1.22 5.57 -15.10
C MET A 176 -0.15 5.37 -15.72
N ILE A 177 -0.87 4.37 -15.23
CA ILE A 177 -2.29 4.18 -15.54
C ILE A 177 -3.08 4.67 -14.33
N VAL A 178 -4.01 5.56 -14.58
CA VAL A 178 -4.93 6.11 -13.56
C VAL A 178 -6.34 5.67 -13.89
N THR A 179 -7.02 5.09 -12.92
CA THR A 179 -8.44 4.72 -13.02
C THR A 179 -9.22 5.44 -11.93
N ALA A 180 -10.22 6.22 -12.34
CA ALA A 180 -11.10 6.98 -11.46
C ALA A 180 -12.56 6.77 -11.87
N GLY A 181 -13.29 5.92 -11.15
CA GLY A 181 -14.64 5.51 -11.54
C GLY A 181 -14.65 4.77 -12.88
N LYS A 182 -15.24 5.38 -13.91
CA LYS A 182 -15.29 4.83 -15.28
C LYS A 182 -14.20 5.40 -16.20
N GLU A 183 -13.49 6.40 -15.75
CA GLU A 183 -12.47 7.08 -16.53
C GLU A 183 -11.10 6.42 -16.32
N ARG A 184 -10.33 6.35 -17.41
CA ARG A 184 -8.99 5.80 -17.41
C ARG A 184 -8.06 6.70 -18.19
N TYR A 185 -6.93 7.05 -17.58
CA TYR A 185 -5.91 7.90 -18.15
C TYR A 185 -4.59 7.15 -18.23
N GLN A 186 -3.81 7.48 -19.24
CA GLN A 186 -2.48 6.94 -19.47
C GLN A 186 -1.50 8.11 -19.55
N LEU A 187 -0.47 8.08 -18.70
CA LEU A 187 0.52 9.14 -18.59
C LEU A 187 1.93 8.55 -18.67
N TYR A 188 2.78 9.25 -19.36
CA TYR A 188 4.20 8.94 -19.42
C TYR A 188 4.95 9.89 -18.49
N LEU A 189 5.57 9.33 -17.48
CA LEU A 189 6.31 10.08 -16.47
C LEU A 189 7.79 9.97 -16.74
N THR A 190 8.50 11.06 -16.53
CA THR A 190 9.96 11.11 -16.66
C THR A 190 10.55 11.82 -15.45
N ALA A 191 11.51 11.18 -14.81
CA ALA A 191 12.26 11.76 -13.69
C ALA A 191 13.76 11.60 -13.92
N ASP A 192 14.52 12.57 -13.48
CA ASP A 192 15.98 12.58 -13.57
C ASP A 192 16.62 13.11 -12.28
N GLU A 193 17.90 13.45 -12.32
CA GLU A 193 18.63 13.97 -11.16
C GLU A 193 18.16 15.35 -10.71
N LYS A 194 17.45 16.12 -11.58
CA LYS A 194 17.04 17.51 -11.33
C LYS A 194 15.52 17.67 -11.25
N LYS A 195 14.76 16.69 -11.75
CA LYS A 195 13.31 16.80 -11.93
C LYS A 195 12.61 15.55 -11.45
N ASN A 196 11.47 15.76 -10.80
CA ASN A 196 10.48 14.73 -10.49
C ASN A 196 9.25 14.95 -11.39
N ALA A 197 8.48 13.88 -11.63
CA ALA A 197 7.20 13.98 -12.32
C ALA A 197 6.08 14.17 -11.29
N LEU A 198 5.24 15.20 -11.47
CA LEU A 198 4.08 15.50 -10.64
C LEU A 198 2.80 15.31 -11.44
N VAL A 199 1.85 14.58 -10.88
CA VAL A 199 0.46 14.50 -11.37
C VAL A 199 -0.45 15.03 -10.27
N ARG A 200 -1.40 15.91 -10.65
CA ARG A 200 -2.35 16.51 -9.73
C ARG A 200 -3.75 15.99 -10.04
N PHE A 201 -4.46 15.53 -9.04
CA PHE A 201 -5.86 15.16 -9.11
C PHE A 201 -6.71 16.22 -8.41
N ILE A 202 -7.79 16.64 -9.06
CA ILE A 202 -8.74 17.64 -8.54
C ILE A 202 -10.12 16.99 -8.51
N TYR A 203 -10.71 16.94 -7.33
CA TYR A 203 -12.07 16.45 -7.15
C TYR A 203 -13.08 17.53 -7.53
N GLU A 204 -13.92 17.24 -8.50
CA GLU A 204 -15.03 18.10 -8.95
C GLU A 204 -16.33 17.31 -8.94
N LYS A 205 -17.19 17.58 -7.97
CA LYS A 205 -18.49 16.92 -7.87
C LYS A 205 -19.36 17.29 -9.06
N GLY A 206 -19.87 16.27 -9.76
CA GLY A 206 -20.85 16.45 -10.84
C GLY A 206 -20.24 16.79 -12.20
N LYS A 207 -18.95 16.58 -12.39
CA LYS A 207 -18.35 16.59 -13.72
C LYS A 207 -18.90 15.41 -14.52
N LYS A 208 -19.75 15.71 -15.52
CA LYS A 208 -20.24 14.75 -16.52
C LYS A 208 -19.34 14.73 -17.72
#